data_5a3b8af0424f72c785c63a07706214f4
#
_entry.id   5a3b8af0424f72c785c63a07706214f4
#
_cell.length_a   1.000
_cell.length_b   1.000
_cell.length_c   1.000
_cell.angle_alpha   90.00
_cell.angle_beta   90.00
_cell.angle_gamma   90.00
#
_symmetry.space_group_name_H-M   'P 1'
#
loop_
_entity.id
_entity.type
_entity.pdbx_description
1 polymer ?
#
loop_
_entity_poly.entity_id
_entity_poly.type
_entity_poly.pdbx_seq_one_letter_code
_entity_poly.pdbx_strand_id
1 'polypeptide(L)'
;MSKEILTRSNNISREYCCSIVRVGEVVPIEGSDFLGKTIVDGFQIVVRKDMVKEGDIMFYASNESELNEKFLSVNNQFEDYKLNSNYESEVLPRLRAIEDCKAWINSYATSVSDPVKDAQLAEKKEQIRVLEEELKTLRGFFNKYGRVKMITLRKCPSLGYLFTIDSMQKYCPKIKDVDLASIVDDPNADKDFDTVNGELFVKAYMPRVKANPSATESKGRKRQKKVDKFDRIVENQFVFHYDTQMLNKNMQRITPNDEVYISVKMHGTSVIIGNLKVRELKKYTGLFGHLRTFVNKKILPKRFKKYDVTYDNIYSSRNVIKNQYINEKVSEGFYGTDIWGEYQKKLQGYIPKGMTIYGEIVGYLTGSDAMIQKNYDYGCNIGENKLMIYRITTEEEDGSKREWEIDEIIAWVNKLTREDTHYWENILIPFPLLYKGTLRALYPDIPTDSNWGEAVLERLKTEPTFLMEQNEPRCRNKVPREGIVLRIANDPLKEAFKLKCNKFLAMEGKMIDEGVIDMESTMRYDSEETP
;
A
#
# COMPACT_ATOMS: atom_id res chain seq x y z
N MET A 1 -3.10 -24.49 -23.25
CA MET A 1 -3.77 -23.26 -23.79
C MET A 1 -4.44 -22.39 -22.71
N SER A 2 -4.89 -22.93 -21.57
CA SER A 2 -5.57 -22.14 -20.52
C SER A 2 -4.66 -21.17 -19.74
N LYS A 3 -3.36 -21.42 -19.66
CA LYS A 3 -2.39 -20.56 -18.92
C LYS A 3 -2.06 -19.22 -19.58
N GLU A 4 -2.48 -19.00 -20.83
CA GLU A 4 -2.18 -17.76 -21.57
C GLU A 4 -3.25 -16.66 -21.40
N ILE A 5 -4.46 -17.01 -20.95
CA ILE A 5 -5.57 -16.04 -20.82
C ILE A 5 -5.47 -15.27 -19.51
N LEU A 6 -5.19 -15.95 -18.41
CA LEU A 6 -4.95 -15.35 -17.10
C LEU A 6 -3.46 -15.49 -16.78
N THR A 7 -2.76 -14.41 -16.70
CA THR A 7 -1.30 -14.41 -16.45
C THR A 7 -0.93 -13.43 -15.37
N ARG A 8 0.19 -13.70 -14.71
CA ARG A 8 0.79 -12.81 -13.74
C ARG A 8 2.14 -12.33 -14.25
N SER A 9 2.33 -11.02 -14.30
CA SER A 9 3.61 -10.42 -14.64
C SER A 9 4.60 -10.57 -13.47
N ASN A 10 5.87 -10.84 -13.80
CA ASN A 10 6.92 -11.11 -12.81
C ASN A 10 7.26 -9.90 -11.90
N ASN A 11 6.79 -8.72 -12.25
CA ASN A 11 7.16 -7.46 -11.59
C ASN A 11 6.08 -6.91 -10.64
N ILE A 12 4.93 -7.58 -10.50
CA ILE A 12 3.84 -7.09 -9.65
C ILE A 12 3.77 -7.89 -8.36
N SER A 13 3.62 -7.17 -7.24
CA SER A 13 3.36 -7.77 -5.94
C SER A 13 2.04 -8.54 -5.97
N ARG A 14 2.04 -9.79 -5.48
CA ARG A 14 0.82 -10.62 -5.32
C ARG A 14 -0.30 -9.90 -4.54
N GLU A 15 0.05 -8.92 -3.74
CA GLU A 15 -0.90 -8.15 -2.93
C GLU A 15 -1.96 -7.42 -3.77
N TYR A 16 -1.60 -7.03 -5.01
CA TYR A 16 -2.46 -6.25 -5.89
C TYR A 16 -2.94 -7.03 -7.12
N CYS A 17 -2.78 -8.35 -7.12
CA CYS A 17 -3.34 -9.24 -8.13
C CYS A 17 -4.80 -9.57 -7.83
N CYS A 18 -5.53 -9.96 -8.88
CA CYS A 18 -6.76 -10.73 -8.72
C CYS A 18 -6.43 -12.20 -8.47
N SER A 19 -7.29 -12.90 -7.74
CA SER A 19 -7.17 -14.32 -7.46
C SER A 19 -8.42 -15.08 -7.93
N ILE A 20 -8.25 -16.31 -8.42
CA ILE A 20 -9.35 -17.26 -8.63
C ILE A 20 -9.61 -17.91 -7.28
N VAL A 21 -10.83 -17.84 -6.79
CA VAL A 21 -11.19 -18.28 -5.44
C VAL A 21 -12.42 -19.15 -5.45
N ARG A 22 -12.47 -20.10 -4.49
CA ARG A 22 -13.70 -20.80 -4.13
C ARG A 22 -14.26 -20.14 -2.88
N VAL A 23 -15.52 -19.72 -2.95
CA VAL A 23 -16.23 -19.08 -1.83
C VAL A 23 -16.40 -20.11 -0.71
N GLY A 24 -15.98 -19.77 0.49
CA GLY A 24 -16.23 -20.52 1.70
C GLY A 24 -17.65 -20.32 2.25
N GLU A 25 -17.88 -20.70 3.50
CA GLU A 25 -19.16 -20.53 4.18
C GLU A 25 -19.63 -19.07 4.10
N VAL A 26 -20.92 -18.86 3.80
CA VAL A 26 -21.56 -17.55 3.78
C VAL A 26 -22.42 -17.38 5.04
N VAL A 27 -21.86 -16.72 6.04
CA VAL A 27 -22.51 -16.47 7.33
C VAL A 27 -23.45 -15.26 7.24
N PRO A 28 -24.74 -15.36 7.61
CA PRO A 28 -25.64 -14.22 7.63
C PRO A 28 -25.15 -13.07 8.51
N ILE A 29 -25.43 -11.83 8.11
CA ILE A 29 -25.17 -10.64 8.94
C ILE A 29 -26.44 -10.30 9.72
N GLU A 30 -26.29 -10.16 11.03
CA GLU A 30 -27.38 -9.79 11.93
C GLU A 30 -28.06 -8.48 11.47
N GLY A 31 -29.39 -8.48 11.44
CA GLY A 31 -30.19 -7.34 10.99
C GLY A 31 -30.21 -7.11 9.48
N SER A 32 -29.82 -8.12 8.68
CA SER A 32 -29.92 -8.07 7.22
C SER A 32 -30.45 -9.36 6.62
N ASP A 33 -31.55 -9.25 5.87
CA ASP A 33 -32.14 -10.39 5.17
C ASP A 33 -31.33 -10.78 3.92
N PHE A 34 -30.60 -9.83 3.32
CA PHE A 34 -29.95 -10.00 2.01
C PHE A 34 -28.43 -10.14 2.08
N LEU A 35 -27.79 -9.69 3.18
CA LEU A 35 -26.34 -9.70 3.28
C LEU A 35 -25.83 -10.87 4.10
N GLY A 36 -24.72 -11.41 3.66
CA GLY A 36 -23.88 -12.35 4.38
C GLY A 36 -22.42 -11.91 4.31
N LYS A 37 -21.59 -12.54 5.11
CA LYS A 37 -20.12 -12.38 5.07
C LYS A 37 -19.48 -13.72 4.82
N THR A 38 -18.38 -13.70 4.08
CA THR A 38 -17.54 -14.88 3.82
C THR A 38 -16.07 -14.49 3.93
N ILE A 39 -15.20 -15.47 4.10
CA ILE A 39 -13.76 -15.27 4.04
C ILE A 39 -13.26 -15.71 2.66
N VAL A 40 -12.51 -14.85 2.01
CA VAL A 40 -11.90 -15.09 0.72
C VAL A 40 -10.45 -14.65 0.80
N ASP A 41 -9.53 -15.56 0.52
CA ASP A 41 -8.08 -15.28 0.55
C ASP A 41 -7.62 -14.63 1.88
N GLY A 42 -8.23 -15.07 3.00
CA GLY A 42 -8.00 -14.54 4.34
C GLY A 42 -8.64 -13.17 4.64
N PHE A 43 -9.45 -12.62 3.72
CA PHE A 43 -10.16 -11.36 3.90
C PHE A 43 -11.67 -11.55 4.07
N GLN A 44 -12.27 -10.81 4.98
CA GLN A 44 -13.71 -10.77 5.13
C GLN A 44 -14.34 -9.94 4.00
N ILE A 45 -15.29 -10.52 3.28
CA ILE A 45 -16.07 -9.88 2.23
C ILE A 45 -17.55 -9.94 2.59
N VAL A 46 -18.26 -8.83 2.45
CA VAL A 46 -19.71 -8.79 2.56
C VAL A 46 -20.32 -9.01 1.17
N VAL A 47 -21.22 -9.96 1.08
CA VAL A 47 -21.85 -10.42 -0.16
C VAL A 47 -23.36 -10.45 -0.05
N ARG A 48 -24.05 -10.46 -1.20
CA ARG A 48 -25.49 -10.74 -1.25
C ARG A 48 -25.74 -12.25 -1.29
N LYS A 49 -26.50 -12.76 -0.33
CA LYS A 49 -26.80 -14.21 -0.20
C LYS A 49 -27.57 -14.81 -1.37
N ASP A 50 -28.30 -13.97 -2.11
CA ASP A 50 -29.02 -14.38 -3.33
C ASP A 50 -28.08 -14.51 -4.55
N MET A 51 -26.90 -13.90 -4.52
CA MET A 51 -25.95 -13.88 -5.63
C MET A 51 -24.70 -14.72 -5.41
N VAL A 52 -24.32 -14.96 -4.16
CA VAL A 52 -23.07 -15.64 -3.81
C VAL A 52 -23.37 -16.77 -2.82
N LYS A 53 -22.92 -17.97 -3.14
CA LYS A 53 -23.10 -19.18 -2.33
C LYS A 53 -21.77 -19.85 -2.02
N GLU A 54 -21.76 -20.61 -0.94
CA GLU A 54 -20.64 -21.51 -0.65
C GLU A 54 -20.37 -22.46 -1.82
N GLY A 55 -19.09 -22.62 -2.14
CA GLY A 55 -18.63 -23.46 -3.26
C GLY A 55 -18.55 -22.74 -4.61
N ASP A 56 -19.13 -21.56 -4.77
CA ASP A 56 -19.03 -20.78 -6.01
C ASP A 56 -17.57 -20.47 -6.35
N ILE A 57 -17.21 -20.58 -7.63
CA ILE A 57 -15.93 -20.14 -8.15
C ILE A 57 -16.10 -18.71 -8.63
N MET A 58 -15.30 -17.80 -8.10
CA MET A 58 -15.37 -16.38 -8.37
C MET A 58 -13.96 -15.80 -8.55
N PHE A 59 -13.92 -14.53 -8.95
CA PHE A 59 -12.69 -13.74 -8.97
C PHE A 59 -12.70 -12.75 -7.81
N TYR A 60 -11.56 -12.59 -7.18
CA TYR A 60 -11.35 -11.68 -6.07
C TYR A 60 -10.29 -10.65 -6.43
N ALA A 61 -10.60 -9.35 -6.29
CA ALA A 61 -9.65 -8.25 -6.37
C ALA A 61 -9.36 -7.70 -4.99
N SER A 62 -8.09 -7.60 -4.62
CA SER A 62 -7.67 -7.15 -3.29
C SER A 62 -7.92 -5.67 -3.06
N ASN A 63 -8.03 -5.28 -1.78
CA ASN A 63 -8.13 -3.88 -1.37
C ASN A 63 -6.91 -3.08 -1.86
N GLU A 64 -7.11 -1.80 -2.18
CA GLU A 64 -6.11 -0.88 -2.73
C GLU A 64 -5.54 -1.30 -4.10
N SER A 65 -6.29 -2.09 -4.86
CA SER A 65 -6.04 -2.30 -6.28
C SER A 65 -6.90 -1.38 -7.16
N GLU A 66 -6.47 -1.18 -8.40
CA GLU A 66 -7.18 -0.45 -9.46
C GLU A 66 -7.54 -1.44 -10.57
N LEU A 67 -8.86 -1.60 -10.81
CA LEU A 67 -9.38 -2.50 -11.84
C LEU A 67 -9.44 -1.82 -13.21
N ASN A 68 -9.37 -2.63 -14.26
CA ASN A 68 -9.46 -2.19 -15.64
C ASN A 68 -10.77 -1.44 -15.92
N GLU A 69 -10.66 -0.24 -16.52
CA GLU A 69 -11.79 0.64 -16.79
C GLU A 69 -12.83 -0.01 -17.71
N LYS A 70 -12.42 -0.73 -18.76
CA LYS A 70 -13.31 -1.41 -19.68
C LYS A 70 -14.10 -2.52 -18.99
N PHE A 71 -13.47 -3.29 -18.09
CA PHE A 71 -14.16 -4.29 -17.27
C PHE A 71 -15.26 -3.67 -16.42
N LEU A 72 -14.96 -2.56 -15.74
CA LEU A 72 -15.94 -1.86 -14.92
C LEU A 72 -17.07 -1.27 -15.76
N SER A 73 -16.77 -0.69 -16.92
CA SER A 73 -17.73 -0.10 -17.84
C SER A 73 -18.72 -1.14 -18.39
N VAL A 74 -18.24 -2.26 -18.93
CA VAL A 74 -19.12 -3.30 -19.51
C VAL A 74 -19.98 -4.02 -18.48
N ASN A 75 -19.59 -3.95 -17.19
CA ASN A 75 -20.35 -4.47 -16.06
C ASN A 75 -21.17 -3.40 -15.31
N ASN A 76 -21.21 -2.16 -15.81
CA ASN A 76 -21.93 -1.03 -15.23
C ASN A 76 -21.56 -0.76 -13.76
N GLN A 77 -20.27 -0.85 -13.43
CA GLN A 77 -19.79 -0.78 -12.06
C GLN A 77 -19.38 0.63 -11.61
N PHE A 78 -19.34 1.60 -12.50
CA PHE A 78 -19.06 2.99 -12.13
C PHE A 78 -20.27 3.67 -11.47
N GLU A 79 -19.98 4.51 -10.48
CA GLU A 79 -20.96 5.40 -9.84
C GLU A 79 -21.44 6.49 -10.81
N ASP A 80 -20.55 7.01 -11.65
CA ASP A 80 -20.89 7.91 -12.74
C ASP A 80 -21.45 7.11 -13.91
N TYR A 81 -22.75 7.26 -14.16
CA TYR A 81 -23.46 6.59 -15.25
C TYR A 81 -22.79 6.74 -16.61
N LYS A 82 -22.17 7.91 -16.90
CA LYS A 82 -21.57 8.21 -18.20
C LYS A 82 -20.37 7.33 -18.53
N LEU A 83 -19.77 6.68 -17.53
CA LEU A 83 -18.66 5.75 -17.71
C LEU A 83 -19.13 4.31 -17.98
N ASN A 84 -20.41 4.03 -17.80
CA ASN A 84 -21.00 2.70 -17.95
C ASN A 84 -21.50 2.48 -19.38
N SER A 85 -21.39 1.25 -19.88
CA SER A 85 -21.79 0.88 -21.23
C SER A 85 -23.30 0.96 -21.48
N ASN A 86 -24.11 0.88 -20.42
CA ASN A 86 -25.57 1.01 -20.49
C ASN A 86 -26.08 2.47 -20.51
N TYR A 87 -25.19 3.46 -20.49
CA TYR A 87 -25.57 4.86 -20.36
C TYR A 87 -26.56 5.29 -21.45
N GLU A 88 -26.22 5.10 -22.73
CA GLU A 88 -27.04 5.53 -23.85
C GLU A 88 -28.34 4.71 -24.00
N SER A 89 -28.27 3.39 -23.74
CA SER A 89 -29.41 2.48 -23.98
C SER A 89 -30.41 2.45 -22.84
N GLU A 90 -29.98 2.61 -21.59
CA GLU A 90 -30.86 2.41 -20.43
C GLU A 90 -30.96 3.64 -19.52
N VAL A 91 -29.87 4.35 -19.28
CA VAL A 91 -29.85 5.47 -18.31
C VAL A 91 -30.38 6.74 -18.92
N LEU A 92 -29.88 7.14 -20.09
CA LEU A 92 -30.25 8.40 -20.75
C LEU A 92 -31.74 8.50 -21.07
N PRO A 93 -32.44 7.44 -21.57
CA PRO A 93 -33.88 7.50 -21.76
C PRO A 93 -34.68 7.76 -20.47
N ARG A 94 -34.25 7.15 -19.34
CA ARG A 94 -34.88 7.36 -18.03
C ARG A 94 -34.66 8.78 -17.50
N LEU A 95 -33.43 9.31 -17.65
CA LEU A 95 -33.13 10.69 -17.28
C LEU A 95 -33.98 11.68 -18.07
N ARG A 96 -34.14 11.49 -19.38
CA ARG A 96 -35.03 12.32 -20.23
C ARG A 96 -36.47 12.23 -19.77
N ALA A 97 -36.99 11.04 -19.49
CA ALA A 97 -38.34 10.86 -18.98
C ALA A 97 -38.57 11.57 -17.63
N ILE A 98 -37.57 11.58 -16.76
CA ILE A 98 -37.62 12.34 -15.49
C ILE A 98 -37.63 13.84 -15.76
N GLU A 99 -36.81 14.34 -16.69
CA GLU A 99 -36.79 15.77 -17.08
C GLU A 99 -38.13 16.19 -17.67
N ASP A 100 -38.71 15.39 -18.55
CA ASP A 100 -40.03 15.64 -19.15
C ASP A 100 -41.12 15.69 -18.08
N CYS A 101 -41.13 14.76 -17.13
CA CYS A 101 -42.07 14.78 -16.00
C CYS A 101 -41.88 16.03 -15.13
N LYS A 102 -40.62 16.41 -14.82
CA LYS A 102 -40.31 17.62 -14.05
C LYS A 102 -40.74 18.90 -14.79
N ALA A 103 -40.51 18.98 -16.11
CA ALA A 103 -40.95 20.09 -16.94
C ALA A 103 -42.49 20.24 -16.92
N TRP A 104 -43.21 19.10 -17.05
CA TRP A 104 -44.65 19.08 -16.94
C TRP A 104 -45.15 19.57 -15.57
N ILE A 105 -44.55 19.07 -14.47
CA ILE A 105 -44.89 19.49 -13.08
C ILE A 105 -44.68 21.00 -12.91
N ASN A 106 -43.58 21.55 -13.41
CA ASN A 106 -43.25 22.97 -13.31
C ASN A 106 -44.30 23.82 -14.10
N SER A 107 -44.74 23.37 -15.27
CA SER A 107 -45.77 24.04 -16.03
C SER A 107 -47.15 24.00 -15.34
N TYR A 108 -47.44 22.94 -14.60
CA TYR A 108 -48.63 22.80 -13.80
C TYR A 108 -48.67 23.75 -12.59
N ALA A 109 -47.53 23.99 -11.93
CA ALA A 109 -47.44 24.86 -10.75
C ALA A 109 -47.93 26.30 -11.01
N THR A 110 -47.99 26.72 -12.25
CA THR A 110 -48.49 28.04 -12.70
C THR A 110 -49.94 28.03 -13.14
N SER A 111 -50.64 26.88 -13.09
CA SER A 111 -52.02 26.72 -13.57
C SER A 111 -53.03 26.67 -12.42
N VAL A 112 -54.34 26.92 -12.73
CA VAL A 112 -55.44 26.76 -11.76
C VAL A 112 -55.65 25.28 -11.44
N SER A 113 -55.83 24.97 -10.14
CA SER A 113 -56.08 23.60 -9.64
C SER A 113 -57.33 23.00 -10.26
N ASP A 114 -57.21 21.74 -10.74
CA ASP A 114 -58.26 20.94 -11.36
C ASP A 114 -58.08 19.49 -10.88
N PRO A 115 -59.14 18.80 -10.36
CA PRO A 115 -59.04 17.45 -9.84
C PRO A 115 -58.40 16.43 -10.81
N VAL A 116 -58.61 16.57 -12.12
CA VAL A 116 -58.01 15.70 -13.14
C VAL A 116 -56.51 15.96 -13.26
N LYS A 117 -56.10 17.20 -13.22
CA LYS A 117 -54.68 17.59 -13.25
C LYS A 117 -53.95 17.27 -11.95
N ASP A 118 -54.64 17.33 -10.81
CA ASP A 118 -54.09 16.92 -9.51
C ASP A 118 -53.79 15.41 -9.50
N ALA A 119 -54.67 14.59 -10.11
CA ALA A 119 -54.41 13.15 -10.27
C ALA A 119 -53.20 12.90 -11.20
N GLN A 120 -53.10 13.64 -12.32
CA GLN A 120 -51.95 13.57 -13.22
C GLN A 120 -50.62 14.01 -12.53
N LEU A 121 -50.71 15.01 -11.66
CA LEU A 121 -49.55 15.45 -10.86
C LEU A 121 -49.06 14.34 -9.94
N ALA A 122 -49.96 13.62 -9.27
CA ALA A 122 -49.62 12.49 -8.43
C ALA A 122 -48.97 11.35 -9.25
N GLU A 123 -49.55 11.03 -10.40
CA GLU A 123 -49.01 10.05 -11.35
C GLU A 123 -47.58 10.41 -11.80
N LYS A 124 -47.35 11.66 -12.21
CA LYS A 124 -46.03 12.12 -12.66
C LYS A 124 -44.97 12.08 -11.54
N LYS A 125 -45.36 12.41 -10.31
CA LYS A 125 -44.46 12.29 -9.12
C LYS A 125 -44.11 10.83 -8.86
N GLU A 126 -45.08 9.93 -8.94
CA GLU A 126 -44.81 8.50 -8.76
C GLU A 126 -43.95 7.94 -9.89
N GLN A 127 -44.18 8.36 -11.14
CA GLN A 127 -43.32 7.98 -12.27
C GLN A 127 -41.86 8.40 -12.07
N ILE A 128 -41.61 9.61 -11.58
CA ILE A 128 -40.25 10.07 -11.24
C ILE A 128 -39.66 9.17 -10.17
N ARG A 129 -40.41 8.88 -9.09
CA ARG A 129 -39.92 8.02 -7.98
C ARG A 129 -39.51 6.64 -8.49
N VAL A 130 -40.33 6.02 -9.32
CA VAL A 130 -40.01 4.69 -9.90
C VAL A 130 -38.78 4.76 -10.78
N LEU A 131 -38.67 5.74 -11.67
CA LEU A 131 -37.50 5.90 -12.54
C LEU A 131 -36.20 6.20 -11.74
N GLU A 132 -36.29 6.98 -10.67
CA GLU A 132 -35.14 7.26 -9.80
C GLU A 132 -34.69 6.00 -9.02
N GLU A 133 -35.63 5.13 -8.62
CA GLU A 133 -35.30 3.84 -8.02
C GLU A 133 -34.65 2.87 -9.04
N GLU A 134 -35.21 2.81 -10.26
CA GLU A 134 -34.60 2.02 -11.33
C GLU A 134 -33.18 2.48 -11.65
N LEU A 135 -32.93 3.79 -11.74
CA LEU A 135 -31.62 4.34 -12.00
C LEU A 135 -30.59 3.91 -10.97
N LYS A 136 -30.97 3.78 -9.69
CA LYS A 136 -30.05 3.31 -8.64
C LYS A 136 -29.50 1.90 -8.91
N THR A 137 -30.28 1.06 -9.60
CA THR A 137 -29.88 -0.32 -9.94
C THR A 137 -28.99 -0.41 -11.19
N LEU A 138 -28.95 0.66 -12.00
CA LEU A 138 -28.21 0.72 -13.27
C LEU A 138 -26.78 1.20 -13.14
N ARG A 139 -26.28 1.38 -11.93
CA ARG A 139 -24.90 1.78 -11.64
C ARG A 139 -24.28 0.96 -10.52
N GLY A 140 -22.95 0.92 -10.48
CA GLY A 140 -22.18 0.37 -9.38
C GLY A 140 -21.74 1.43 -8.38
N PHE A 141 -20.62 1.16 -7.73
CA PHE A 141 -20.08 1.98 -6.64
C PHE A 141 -18.62 2.39 -6.85
N PHE A 142 -18.01 2.02 -7.98
CA PHE A 142 -16.64 2.42 -8.27
C PHE A 142 -16.55 3.88 -8.69
N ASN A 143 -15.55 4.59 -8.12
CA ASN A 143 -15.20 5.89 -8.64
C ASN A 143 -14.56 5.76 -10.04
N LYS A 144 -14.37 6.89 -10.72
CA LYS A 144 -13.79 6.93 -12.08
C LYS A 144 -12.39 6.31 -12.22
N TYR A 145 -11.72 6.03 -11.11
CA TYR A 145 -10.39 5.43 -11.10
C TYR A 145 -10.40 3.92 -10.88
N GLY A 146 -11.56 3.32 -10.65
CA GLY A 146 -11.67 1.87 -10.47
C GLY A 146 -11.02 1.32 -9.20
N ARG A 147 -10.85 2.15 -8.15
CA ARG A 147 -10.21 1.75 -6.90
C ARG A 147 -11.08 0.78 -6.11
N VAL A 148 -10.52 -0.37 -5.79
CA VAL A 148 -11.07 -1.31 -4.81
C VAL A 148 -10.71 -0.82 -3.42
N LYS A 149 -11.70 -0.39 -2.64
CA LYS A 149 -11.50 0.13 -1.29
C LYS A 149 -12.26 -0.69 -0.26
N MET A 150 -11.77 -0.69 0.98
CA MET A 150 -12.54 -1.22 2.08
C MET A 150 -13.83 -0.42 2.26
N ILE A 151 -14.95 -1.12 2.38
CA ILE A 151 -16.25 -0.53 2.72
C ILE A 151 -16.78 -1.20 3.99
N THR A 152 -17.65 -0.49 4.72
CA THR A 152 -18.32 -1.05 5.90
C THR A 152 -19.81 -1.11 5.65
N LEU A 153 -20.39 -2.30 5.69
CA LEU A 153 -21.81 -2.56 5.50
C LEU A 153 -22.37 -3.19 6.78
N ARG A 154 -23.39 -2.57 7.37
CA ARG A 154 -23.97 -3.06 8.65
C ARG A 154 -22.92 -3.33 9.73
N LYS A 155 -21.94 -2.44 9.90
CA LYS A 155 -20.80 -2.55 10.82
C LYS A 155 -19.81 -3.70 10.50
N CYS A 156 -20.01 -4.43 9.40
CA CYS A 156 -19.09 -5.46 8.93
C CYS A 156 -18.16 -4.87 7.88
N PRO A 157 -16.83 -4.92 8.07
CA PRO A 157 -15.87 -4.52 7.06
C PRO A 157 -15.87 -5.52 5.89
N SER A 158 -15.79 -5.00 4.67
CA SER A 158 -15.62 -5.77 3.43
C SER A 158 -14.35 -5.30 2.75
N LEU A 159 -13.36 -6.19 2.61
CA LEU A 159 -12.03 -5.88 2.11
C LEU A 159 -11.82 -6.53 0.75
N GLY A 160 -11.98 -5.75 -0.31
CA GLY A 160 -11.82 -6.21 -1.68
C GLY A 160 -13.13 -6.29 -2.44
N TYR A 161 -13.05 -6.80 -3.65
CA TYR A 161 -14.18 -6.92 -4.56
C TYR A 161 -14.26 -8.33 -5.15
N LEU A 162 -15.40 -8.98 -4.90
CA LEU A 162 -15.72 -10.31 -5.43
C LEU A 162 -16.63 -10.16 -6.65
N PHE A 163 -16.30 -10.81 -7.76
CA PHE A 163 -17.08 -10.75 -8.99
C PHE A 163 -17.16 -12.09 -9.72
N THR A 164 -18.24 -12.25 -10.47
CA THR A 164 -18.64 -13.53 -11.08
C THR A 164 -17.85 -13.85 -12.35
N ILE A 165 -17.88 -15.11 -12.75
CA ILE A 165 -17.39 -15.58 -14.05
C ILE A 165 -18.11 -14.86 -15.20
N ASP A 166 -19.43 -14.64 -15.09
CA ASP A 166 -20.22 -13.90 -16.08
C ASP A 166 -19.73 -12.46 -16.26
N SER A 167 -19.37 -11.79 -15.15
CA SER A 167 -18.78 -10.44 -15.21
C SER A 167 -17.46 -10.44 -15.98
N MET A 168 -16.62 -11.45 -15.76
CA MET A 168 -15.37 -11.60 -16.51
C MET A 168 -15.61 -11.97 -17.97
N GLN A 169 -16.62 -12.79 -18.28
CA GLN A 169 -16.97 -13.17 -19.65
C GLN A 169 -17.45 -11.97 -20.48
N LYS A 170 -18.17 -11.03 -19.88
CA LYS A 170 -18.54 -9.77 -20.55
C LYS A 170 -17.31 -8.96 -21.01
N TYR A 171 -16.24 -8.99 -20.23
CA TYR A 171 -14.99 -8.32 -20.56
C TYR A 171 -14.12 -9.15 -21.51
N CYS A 172 -13.93 -10.43 -21.20
CA CYS A 172 -13.12 -11.37 -21.96
C CYS A 172 -13.90 -12.68 -22.22
N PRO A 173 -14.60 -12.80 -23.39
CA PRO A 173 -15.38 -13.99 -23.70
C PRO A 173 -14.60 -15.31 -23.72
N LYS A 174 -13.27 -15.24 -23.92
CA LYS A 174 -12.39 -16.43 -23.91
C LYS A 174 -12.25 -17.07 -22.53
N ILE A 175 -12.68 -16.41 -21.46
CA ILE A 175 -12.60 -16.99 -20.10
C ILE A 175 -13.40 -18.29 -19.97
N LYS A 176 -14.43 -18.49 -20.79
CA LYS A 176 -15.20 -19.73 -20.86
C LYS A 176 -14.35 -20.97 -21.22
N ASP A 177 -13.20 -20.75 -21.87
CA ASP A 177 -12.30 -21.81 -22.32
C ASP A 177 -11.26 -22.18 -21.24
N VAL A 178 -11.28 -21.49 -20.07
CA VAL A 178 -10.40 -21.73 -18.93
C VAL A 178 -11.08 -22.65 -17.94
N ASP A 179 -10.43 -23.75 -17.60
CA ASP A 179 -10.89 -24.64 -16.52
C ASP A 179 -10.53 -24.05 -15.15
N LEU A 180 -11.39 -23.13 -14.69
CA LEU A 180 -11.20 -22.44 -13.41
C LEU A 180 -11.30 -23.38 -12.22
N ALA A 181 -12.09 -24.46 -12.34
CA ALA A 181 -12.24 -25.46 -11.27
C ALA A 181 -10.93 -26.20 -11.02
N SER A 182 -10.29 -26.69 -12.07
CA SER A 182 -8.97 -27.34 -11.95
C SER A 182 -7.91 -26.41 -11.38
N ILE A 183 -7.96 -25.10 -11.71
CA ILE A 183 -6.98 -24.14 -11.19
C ILE A 183 -7.21 -23.89 -9.70
N VAL A 184 -8.46 -23.68 -9.27
CA VAL A 184 -8.76 -23.34 -7.88
C VAL A 184 -8.54 -24.52 -6.93
N ASP A 185 -8.75 -25.74 -7.42
CA ASP A 185 -8.63 -26.96 -6.61
C ASP A 185 -7.19 -27.53 -6.57
N ASP A 186 -6.30 -27.10 -7.47
CA ASP A 186 -4.88 -27.47 -7.42
C ASP A 186 -4.13 -26.59 -6.39
N PRO A 187 -3.60 -27.17 -5.30
CA PRO A 187 -2.84 -26.44 -4.30
C PRO A 187 -1.53 -25.82 -4.84
N ASN A 188 -1.00 -26.34 -5.96
CA ASN A 188 0.24 -25.88 -6.57
C ASN A 188 0.02 -24.91 -7.73
N ALA A 189 -1.23 -24.68 -8.16
CA ALA A 189 -1.52 -23.74 -9.23
C ALA A 189 -1.34 -22.29 -8.75
N ASP A 190 -0.77 -21.44 -9.61
CA ASP A 190 -0.81 -20.00 -9.40
C ASP A 190 -2.24 -19.51 -9.72
N LYS A 191 -2.95 -19.11 -8.68
CA LYS A 191 -4.34 -18.63 -8.75
C LYS A 191 -4.41 -17.12 -8.96
N ASP A 192 -3.27 -16.43 -8.83
CA ASP A 192 -3.17 -14.99 -8.95
C ASP A 192 -2.89 -14.56 -10.39
N PHE A 193 -3.52 -13.48 -10.82
CA PHE A 193 -3.28 -12.88 -12.12
C PHE A 193 -3.43 -11.36 -12.06
N ASP A 194 -2.75 -10.66 -12.93
CA ASP A 194 -2.85 -9.21 -13.11
C ASP A 194 -3.21 -8.83 -14.56
N THR A 195 -3.11 -9.78 -15.46
CA THR A 195 -3.29 -9.60 -16.89
C THR A 195 -4.34 -10.59 -17.41
N VAL A 196 -5.25 -10.13 -18.27
CA VAL A 196 -6.28 -10.93 -18.92
C VAL A 196 -6.12 -10.81 -20.42
N ASN A 197 -5.89 -11.93 -21.11
CA ASN A 197 -5.67 -12.01 -22.57
C ASN A 197 -4.60 -10.99 -23.06
N GLY A 198 -3.54 -10.81 -22.28
CA GLY A 198 -2.41 -9.92 -22.59
C GLY A 198 -2.64 -8.44 -22.26
N GLU A 199 -3.82 -8.06 -21.76
CA GLU A 199 -4.10 -6.68 -21.29
C GLU A 199 -4.01 -6.60 -19.77
N LEU A 200 -3.41 -5.52 -19.25
CA LEU A 200 -3.36 -5.26 -17.81
C LEU A 200 -4.78 -5.10 -17.26
N PHE A 201 -5.13 -5.95 -16.30
CA PHE A 201 -6.46 -6.03 -15.73
C PHE A 201 -6.56 -5.40 -14.34
N VAL A 202 -5.53 -5.57 -13.54
CA VAL A 202 -5.46 -5.03 -12.18
C VAL A 202 -4.03 -4.58 -11.87
N LYS A 203 -3.90 -3.53 -11.08
CA LYS A 203 -2.63 -3.01 -10.57
C LYS A 203 -2.81 -2.38 -9.19
N ALA A 204 -1.70 -2.04 -8.52
CA ALA A 204 -1.76 -1.24 -7.30
C ALA A 204 -2.43 0.11 -7.59
N TYR A 205 -3.39 0.51 -6.76
CA TYR A 205 -3.97 1.84 -6.86
C TYR A 205 -2.95 2.89 -6.42
N MET A 206 -2.76 3.90 -7.26
CA MET A 206 -1.88 5.04 -7.00
C MET A 206 -2.74 6.29 -6.83
N PRO A 207 -2.73 6.94 -5.64
CA PRO A 207 -3.43 8.21 -5.47
C PRO A 207 -2.92 9.25 -6.47
N ARG A 208 -3.84 9.84 -7.24
CA ARG A 208 -3.49 10.86 -8.23
C ARG A 208 -3.45 12.22 -7.55
N VAL A 209 -2.24 12.76 -7.40
CA VAL A 209 -2.04 14.12 -6.86
C VAL A 209 -2.58 15.13 -7.84
N LYS A 210 -3.49 16.01 -7.39
CA LYS A 210 -3.73 17.26 -8.12
C LYS A 210 -2.42 18.05 -8.03
N ALA A 211 -1.75 18.27 -9.17
CA ALA A 211 -0.59 19.15 -9.20
C ALA A 211 -0.98 20.48 -8.54
N ASN A 212 -0.27 20.87 -7.49
CA ASN A 212 -0.51 22.14 -6.83
C ASN A 212 -0.32 23.25 -7.88
N PRO A 213 -1.33 24.09 -8.19
CA PRO A 213 -1.20 25.12 -9.21
C PRO A 213 -0.05 26.11 -8.91
N SER A 214 0.34 26.23 -7.64
CA SER A 214 1.47 27.07 -7.20
C SER A 214 2.85 26.53 -7.57
N ALA A 215 2.98 25.26 -7.94
CA ALA A 215 4.25 24.71 -8.42
C ALA A 215 4.51 24.97 -9.91
N THR A 216 3.50 25.42 -10.67
CA THR A 216 3.56 25.58 -12.14
C THR A 216 3.90 27.02 -12.57
N GLU A 217 4.00 27.99 -11.67
CA GLU A 217 4.38 29.37 -12.00
C GLU A 217 5.84 29.74 -11.63
N SER A 218 6.80 28.88 -11.85
CA SER A 218 8.16 29.34 -12.05
C SER A 218 8.36 29.64 -13.55
N LYS A 219 7.91 30.81 -13.96
CA LYS A 219 8.29 31.43 -15.25
C LYS A 219 9.82 31.39 -15.39
N GLY A 220 10.29 30.66 -16.39
CA GLY A 220 11.68 30.66 -16.81
C GLY A 220 12.43 29.40 -16.40
N ARG A 221 12.10 28.26 -17.01
CA ARG A 221 13.06 27.15 -17.16
C ARG A 221 14.27 27.68 -17.95
N LYS A 222 15.21 28.35 -17.27
CA LYS A 222 16.58 28.37 -17.75
C LYS A 222 16.96 26.90 -17.95
N ARG A 223 17.35 26.54 -19.18
CA ARG A 223 17.95 25.22 -19.46
C ARG A 223 19.00 24.96 -18.38
N GLN A 224 18.64 24.21 -17.35
CA GLN A 224 19.63 23.73 -16.38
C GLN A 224 20.63 22.94 -17.23
N LYS A 225 21.88 23.39 -17.23
CA LYS A 225 22.97 22.60 -17.81
C LYS A 225 22.83 21.21 -17.20
N LYS A 226 22.70 20.18 -18.06
CA LYS A 226 22.71 18.78 -17.66
C LYS A 226 23.97 18.59 -16.82
N VAL A 227 23.82 18.60 -15.50
CA VAL A 227 24.92 18.28 -14.57
C VAL A 227 25.20 16.81 -14.81
N ASP A 228 26.44 16.48 -15.11
CA ASP A 228 26.86 15.10 -15.35
C ASP A 228 26.79 14.35 -14.01
N LYS A 229 25.64 13.72 -13.74
CA LYS A 229 25.37 12.97 -12.51
C LYS A 229 26.27 11.74 -12.49
N PHE A 230 27.16 11.65 -11.52
CA PHE A 230 28.00 10.49 -11.31
C PHE A 230 27.50 9.71 -10.11
N ASP A 231 27.02 8.49 -10.36
CA ASP A 231 26.64 7.55 -9.30
C ASP A 231 27.89 7.09 -8.54
N ARG A 232 27.93 7.45 -7.26
CA ARG A 232 29.07 7.13 -6.40
C ARG A 232 28.96 5.78 -5.71
N ILE A 233 27.78 5.15 -5.71
CA ILE A 233 27.57 3.89 -5.01
C ILE A 233 28.22 2.76 -5.82
N VAL A 234 28.92 1.85 -5.17
CA VAL A 234 29.43 0.63 -5.80
C VAL A 234 28.25 -0.31 -6.07
N GLU A 235 28.28 -1.01 -7.19
CA GLU A 235 27.22 -1.96 -7.57
C GLU A 235 26.93 -2.97 -6.46
N ASN A 236 25.64 -3.31 -6.27
CA ASN A 236 25.15 -4.25 -5.26
C ASN A 236 25.40 -3.86 -3.78
N GLN A 237 25.86 -2.62 -3.52
CA GLN A 237 26.07 -2.18 -2.14
C GLN A 237 24.79 -1.72 -1.46
N PHE A 238 23.91 -1.00 -2.19
CA PHE A 238 22.66 -0.48 -1.65
C PHE A 238 21.50 -1.40 -2.03
N VAL A 239 20.69 -1.78 -1.03
CA VAL A 239 19.48 -2.57 -1.23
C VAL A 239 18.31 -1.77 -0.67
N PHE A 240 17.30 -1.56 -1.52
CA PHE A 240 16.05 -0.95 -1.08
C PHE A 240 15.28 -1.86 -0.12
N HIS A 241 14.32 -1.30 0.55
CA HIS A 241 13.45 -2.02 1.45
C HIS A 241 12.59 -3.07 0.71
N TYR A 242 12.56 -4.29 1.24
CA TYR A 242 11.61 -5.31 0.80
C TYR A 242 10.21 -4.97 1.33
N ASP A 243 9.20 -5.06 0.49
CA ASP A 243 7.81 -4.85 0.91
C ASP A 243 7.39 -5.93 1.91
N THR A 244 6.74 -5.50 3.00
CA THR A 244 6.09 -6.40 3.95
C THR A 244 4.88 -7.02 3.28
N GLN A 245 4.82 -8.35 3.21
CA GLN A 245 3.73 -9.07 2.56
C GLN A 245 2.45 -9.08 3.44
N MET A 246 1.28 -9.25 2.83
CA MET A 246 0.04 -9.38 3.60
C MET A 246 -0.02 -10.74 4.30
N LEU A 247 -0.17 -10.74 5.63
CA LEU A 247 -0.27 -11.97 6.41
C LEU A 247 -1.47 -12.82 5.96
N ASN A 248 -2.59 -12.19 5.65
CA ASN A 248 -3.80 -12.85 5.17
C ASN A 248 -3.53 -13.80 3.99
N LYS A 249 -2.75 -13.35 3.01
CA LYS A 249 -2.41 -14.14 1.81
C LYS A 249 -1.26 -15.13 2.01
N ASN A 250 -0.61 -15.13 3.17
CA ASN A 250 0.63 -15.87 3.38
C ASN A 250 0.61 -16.78 4.63
N MET A 251 -0.55 -17.02 5.24
CA MET A 251 -0.66 -17.88 6.42
C MET A 251 -0.19 -19.31 6.19
N GLN A 252 -0.32 -19.83 4.96
CA GLN A 252 0.17 -21.16 4.57
C GLN A 252 1.71 -21.30 4.66
N ARG A 253 2.43 -20.19 4.80
CA ARG A 253 3.90 -20.17 4.96
C ARG A 253 4.33 -20.23 6.41
N ILE A 254 3.41 -20.14 7.34
CA ILE A 254 3.65 -20.16 8.78
C ILE A 254 3.07 -21.44 9.35
N THR A 255 3.91 -22.21 10.04
CA THR A 255 3.46 -23.41 10.73
C THR A 255 3.14 -23.13 12.21
N PRO A 256 2.32 -23.97 12.85
CA PRO A 256 2.00 -23.79 14.27
C PRO A 256 3.23 -23.76 15.20
N ASN A 257 4.32 -24.42 14.81
CA ASN A 257 5.52 -24.58 15.62
C ASN A 257 6.66 -23.61 15.24
N ASP A 258 6.46 -22.76 14.24
CA ASP A 258 7.44 -21.71 13.94
C ASP A 258 7.52 -20.71 15.08
N GLU A 259 8.72 -20.41 15.53
CA GLU A 259 8.96 -19.29 16.43
C GLU A 259 8.75 -17.99 15.66
N VAL A 260 7.90 -17.11 16.17
CA VAL A 260 7.57 -15.85 15.53
C VAL A 260 7.81 -14.66 16.44
N TYR A 261 8.15 -13.53 15.83
CA TYR A 261 8.15 -12.22 16.46
C TYR A 261 6.96 -11.43 15.96
N ILE A 262 6.11 -10.93 16.86
CA ILE A 262 5.00 -10.04 16.53
C ILE A 262 5.30 -8.67 17.13
N SER A 263 5.33 -7.64 16.31
CA SER A 263 5.60 -6.26 16.69
C SER A 263 4.52 -5.31 16.20
N VAL A 264 4.46 -4.12 16.78
CA VAL A 264 3.57 -3.06 16.29
C VAL A 264 4.07 -2.59 14.93
N LYS A 265 3.15 -2.46 13.97
CA LYS A 265 3.40 -1.72 12.73
C LYS A 265 3.23 -0.23 13.03
N MET A 266 4.33 0.52 12.96
CA MET A 266 4.32 1.97 13.16
C MET A 266 4.05 2.70 11.85
N HIS A 267 3.26 3.77 11.93
CA HIS A 267 2.88 4.60 10.80
C HIS A 267 3.73 5.88 10.77
N GLY A 268 4.73 5.91 9.91
CA GLY A 268 5.70 6.99 9.81
C GLY A 268 6.20 7.20 8.40
N THR A 269 7.49 7.43 8.24
CA THR A 269 8.18 7.46 6.94
C THR A 269 9.42 6.58 6.98
N SER A 270 9.55 5.71 5.98
CA SER A 270 10.66 4.77 5.90
C SER A 270 11.99 5.48 5.63
N VAL A 271 13.05 5.03 6.29
CA VAL A 271 14.42 5.48 6.10
C VAL A 271 15.37 4.29 5.99
N ILE A 272 16.37 4.42 5.11
CA ILE A 272 17.46 3.47 4.98
C ILE A 272 18.76 4.25 5.13
N ILE A 273 19.66 3.80 6.01
CA ILE A 273 20.99 4.41 6.20
C ILE A 273 22.02 3.29 6.23
N GLY A 274 23.01 3.35 5.34
CA GLY A 274 24.08 2.35 5.29
C GLY A 274 25.46 2.97 5.17
N ASN A 275 26.44 2.43 5.88
CA ASN A 275 27.85 2.79 5.73
C ASN A 275 28.47 1.88 4.66
N LEU A 276 28.37 2.30 3.39
CA LEU A 276 28.56 1.46 2.23
C LEU A 276 29.78 1.88 1.41
N LYS A 277 30.26 0.97 0.54
CA LYS A 277 31.35 1.25 -0.40
C LYS A 277 30.90 2.27 -1.46
N VAL A 278 31.62 3.35 -1.57
CA VAL A 278 31.38 4.42 -2.53
C VAL A 278 32.64 4.74 -3.34
N ARG A 279 32.44 5.28 -4.53
CA ARG A 279 33.52 5.75 -5.41
C ARG A 279 33.75 7.23 -5.15
N GLU A 280 34.96 7.59 -4.78
CA GLU A 280 35.40 8.98 -4.71
C GLU A 280 36.42 9.29 -5.81
N LEU A 281 36.36 10.52 -6.35
CA LEU A 281 37.35 10.94 -7.34
C LEU A 281 38.75 10.88 -6.72
N LYS A 282 39.64 10.09 -7.33
CA LYS A 282 40.99 9.90 -6.84
C LYS A 282 41.71 11.23 -6.69
N LYS A 283 42.21 11.48 -5.48
CA LYS A 283 43.06 12.62 -5.13
C LYS A 283 44.52 12.16 -5.20
N TYR A 284 45.34 12.88 -5.96
CA TYR A 284 46.75 12.58 -6.08
C TYR A 284 47.56 13.48 -5.17
N THR A 285 48.59 12.93 -4.53
CA THR A 285 49.54 13.63 -3.65
C THR A 285 50.89 13.81 -4.36
N GLY A 286 51.79 14.65 -3.84
CA GLY A 286 53.12 14.93 -4.39
C GLY A 286 53.16 16.15 -5.29
N LEU A 287 54.33 16.44 -5.85
CA LEU A 287 54.70 17.69 -6.54
C LEU A 287 53.72 18.12 -7.65
N PHE A 288 53.14 17.16 -8.37
CA PHE A 288 52.11 17.37 -9.42
C PHE A 288 50.75 16.86 -9.01
N GLY A 289 50.53 16.53 -7.73
CA GLY A 289 49.32 15.91 -7.26
C GLY A 289 48.09 16.79 -7.49
N HIS A 290 48.18 18.09 -7.21
CA HIS A 290 47.09 19.04 -7.45
C HIS A 290 46.67 19.13 -8.91
N LEU A 291 47.65 19.17 -9.84
CA LEU A 291 47.41 19.21 -11.28
C LEU A 291 46.72 17.91 -11.74
N ARG A 292 47.21 16.74 -11.33
CA ARG A 292 46.60 15.44 -11.64
C ARG A 292 45.18 15.32 -11.11
N THR A 293 44.96 15.80 -9.89
CA THR A 293 43.62 15.82 -9.29
C THR A 293 42.69 16.74 -10.07
N PHE A 294 43.17 17.93 -10.49
CA PHE A 294 42.40 18.85 -11.30
C PHE A 294 42.04 18.23 -12.67
N VAL A 295 43.01 17.61 -13.34
CA VAL A 295 42.79 16.91 -14.62
C VAL A 295 41.78 15.80 -14.47
N ASN A 296 41.89 14.95 -13.42
CA ASN A 296 40.97 13.88 -13.14
C ASN A 296 39.54 14.41 -12.87
N LYS A 297 39.42 15.51 -12.14
CA LYS A 297 38.12 16.09 -11.74
C LYS A 297 37.44 16.86 -12.87
N LYS A 298 38.19 17.66 -13.62
CA LYS A 298 37.63 18.68 -14.53
C LYS A 298 37.84 18.39 -16.03
N ILE A 299 38.89 17.70 -16.41
CA ILE A 299 39.29 17.55 -17.80
C ILE A 299 38.94 16.16 -18.35
N LEU A 300 39.19 15.09 -17.59
CA LEU A 300 38.97 13.75 -18.11
C LEU A 300 37.47 13.46 -18.32
N PRO A 301 37.10 12.86 -19.48
CA PRO A 301 35.78 12.29 -19.67
C PRO A 301 35.45 11.24 -18.59
N LYS A 302 34.17 11.07 -18.25
CA LYS A 302 33.68 10.19 -17.18
C LYS A 302 34.30 8.79 -17.21
N ARG A 303 34.40 8.17 -18.40
CA ARG A 303 34.98 6.83 -18.63
C ARG A 303 36.47 6.70 -18.31
N PHE A 304 37.21 7.80 -18.22
CA PHE A 304 38.66 7.80 -17.94
C PHE A 304 39.00 8.33 -16.57
N LYS A 305 38.01 8.81 -15.83
CA LYS A 305 38.22 9.26 -14.43
C LYS A 305 38.68 8.11 -13.56
N LYS A 306 39.63 8.39 -12.68
CA LYS A 306 40.10 7.43 -11.67
C LYS A 306 39.38 7.68 -10.35
N TYR A 307 39.01 6.61 -9.69
CA TYR A 307 38.28 6.61 -8.43
C TYR A 307 38.99 5.73 -7.41
N ASP A 308 38.91 6.13 -6.16
CA ASP A 308 39.22 5.29 -5.01
C ASP A 308 37.91 4.80 -4.42
N VAL A 309 37.90 3.58 -3.88
CA VAL A 309 36.76 3.04 -3.14
C VAL A 309 36.98 3.29 -1.65
N THR A 310 35.99 3.91 -1.02
CA THR A 310 35.97 4.20 0.41
C THR A 310 34.60 3.85 0.98
N TYR A 311 34.40 4.05 2.27
CA TYR A 311 33.11 3.89 2.92
C TYR A 311 32.52 5.24 3.29
N ASP A 312 31.21 5.40 3.03
CA ASP A 312 30.47 6.60 3.44
C ASP A 312 29.00 6.27 3.71
N ASN A 313 28.35 7.13 4.50
CA ASN A 313 26.94 6.96 4.82
C ASN A 313 26.06 7.36 3.64
N ILE A 314 25.41 6.36 3.07
CA ILE A 314 24.35 6.51 2.05
C ILE A 314 23.02 6.45 2.75
N TYR A 315 22.09 7.33 2.37
CA TYR A 315 20.76 7.34 2.93
C TYR A 315 19.67 7.54 1.87
N SER A 316 18.50 7.04 2.19
CA SER A 316 17.36 6.97 1.27
C SER A 316 16.06 7.15 2.04
N SER A 317 15.07 7.71 1.38
CA SER A 317 13.67 7.43 1.69
C SER A 317 13.32 6.01 1.19
N ARG A 318 12.06 5.62 1.22
CA ARG A 318 11.64 4.28 0.76
C ARG A 318 12.18 3.89 -0.61
N ASN A 319 12.12 4.78 -1.59
CA ASN A 319 12.42 4.49 -2.99
C ASN A 319 13.48 5.41 -3.62
N VAL A 320 13.98 6.42 -2.91
CA VAL A 320 14.88 7.44 -3.46
C VAL A 320 16.12 7.60 -2.61
N ILE A 321 17.29 7.25 -3.18
CA ILE A 321 18.58 7.50 -2.55
C ILE A 321 18.87 9.00 -2.64
N LYS A 322 19.02 9.65 -1.50
CA LYS A 322 19.14 11.12 -1.41
C LYS A 322 20.52 11.65 -1.76
N ASN A 323 21.57 10.92 -1.46
CA ASN A 323 22.96 11.31 -1.69
C ASN A 323 23.69 10.40 -2.67
N GLN A 324 22.98 9.88 -3.68
CA GLN A 324 23.51 8.96 -4.67
C GLN A 324 24.57 9.60 -5.57
N TYR A 325 24.42 10.86 -5.94
CA TYR A 325 25.26 11.48 -6.97
C TYR A 325 26.22 12.50 -6.40
N ILE A 326 27.46 12.51 -6.94
CA ILE A 326 28.43 13.56 -6.63
C ILE A 326 27.97 14.88 -7.24
N ASN A 327 28.07 15.97 -6.48
CA ASN A 327 27.70 17.34 -6.88
C ASN A 327 26.19 17.57 -7.16
N GLU A 328 25.33 16.68 -6.72
CA GLU A 328 23.89 16.94 -6.73
C GLU A 328 23.46 17.64 -5.46
N LYS A 329 22.60 18.65 -5.58
CA LYS A 329 21.92 19.24 -4.43
C LYS A 329 20.89 18.23 -3.94
N VAL A 330 20.96 17.85 -2.68
CA VAL A 330 19.99 16.94 -2.07
C VAL A 330 18.61 17.54 -2.17
N SER A 331 17.65 16.77 -2.67
CA SER A 331 16.24 17.18 -2.71
C SER A 331 15.66 17.19 -1.30
N GLU A 332 15.03 18.27 -0.92
CA GLU A 332 14.28 18.38 0.34
C GLU A 332 13.10 17.41 0.39
N GLY A 333 12.68 16.90 -0.78
CA GLY A 333 11.62 15.92 -0.90
C GLY A 333 10.23 16.45 -0.58
N PHE A 334 9.33 15.55 -0.25
CA PHE A 334 7.91 15.83 0.00
C PHE A 334 7.67 16.80 1.16
N TYR A 335 8.47 16.70 2.23
CA TYR A 335 8.27 17.49 3.45
C TYR A 335 8.86 18.90 3.38
N GLY A 336 9.55 19.28 2.29
CA GLY A 336 10.29 20.54 2.21
C GLY A 336 11.51 20.61 3.15
N THR A 337 11.88 19.49 3.76
CA THR A 337 13.06 19.32 4.63
C THR A 337 13.65 17.92 4.46
N ASP A 338 14.96 17.76 4.65
CA ASP A 338 15.66 16.47 4.51
C ASP A 338 15.75 15.73 5.84
N ILE A 339 14.61 15.27 6.37
CA ILE A 339 14.52 14.51 7.63
C ILE A 339 15.38 13.24 7.60
N TRP A 340 15.55 12.61 6.44
CA TRP A 340 16.38 11.42 6.29
C TRP A 340 17.86 11.72 6.46
N GLY A 341 18.34 12.86 5.92
CA GLY A 341 19.70 13.34 6.10
C GLY A 341 20.00 13.78 7.53
N GLU A 342 18.99 14.25 8.29
CA GLU A 342 19.13 14.51 9.71
C GLU A 342 19.47 13.24 10.48
N TYR A 343 18.76 12.12 10.21
CA TYR A 343 19.05 10.84 10.85
C TYR A 343 20.37 10.23 10.40
N GLN A 344 20.75 10.41 9.12
CA GLN A 344 22.10 10.03 8.67
C GLN A 344 23.18 10.72 9.51
N LYS A 345 23.01 12.01 9.82
CA LYS A 345 23.96 12.77 10.65
C LYS A 345 23.93 12.32 12.13
N LYS A 346 22.74 12.10 12.71
CA LYS A 346 22.59 11.63 14.10
C LYS A 346 23.25 10.27 14.33
N LEU A 347 23.23 9.38 13.32
CA LEU A 347 23.79 8.04 13.37
C LEU A 347 25.21 7.92 12.79
N GLN A 348 25.79 9.02 12.33
CA GLN A 348 27.14 9.04 11.78
C GLN A 348 28.15 8.60 12.84
N GLY A 349 29.01 7.64 12.50
CA GLY A 349 29.99 7.06 13.42
C GLY A 349 29.48 5.87 14.24
N TYR A 350 28.18 5.65 14.32
CA TYR A 350 27.57 4.52 15.03
C TYR A 350 27.24 3.33 14.11
N ILE A 351 27.20 3.55 12.79
CA ILE A 351 26.94 2.49 11.80
C ILE A 351 28.30 1.94 11.31
N PRO A 352 28.66 0.69 11.62
CA PRO A 352 29.88 0.05 11.14
C PRO A 352 29.94 -0.02 9.60
N LYS A 353 31.15 -0.16 9.05
CA LYS A 353 31.36 -0.38 7.61
C LYS A 353 30.62 -1.64 7.15
N GLY A 354 29.94 -1.55 6.01
CA GLY A 354 29.15 -2.64 5.45
C GLY A 354 27.78 -2.86 6.10
N MET A 355 27.44 -2.11 7.16
CA MET A 355 26.14 -2.20 7.83
C MET A 355 25.12 -1.25 7.21
N THR A 356 23.88 -1.72 7.07
CA THR A 356 22.71 -0.94 6.67
C THR A 356 21.60 -1.13 7.67
N ILE A 357 21.01 -0.04 8.13
CA ILE A 357 19.83 -0.03 8.98
C ILE A 357 18.59 0.41 8.18
N TYR A 358 17.46 -0.18 8.51
CA TYR A 358 16.14 0.16 7.97
C TYR A 358 15.24 0.53 9.15
N GLY A 359 14.56 1.64 9.03
CA GLY A 359 13.75 2.14 10.12
C GLY A 359 12.55 2.94 9.67
N GLU A 360 11.74 3.33 10.66
CA GLU A 360 10.56 4.17 10.50
C GLU A 360 10.73 5.42 11.36
N ILE A 361 10.70 6.61 10.73
CA ILE A 361 10.74 7.89 11.44
C ILE A 361 9.30 8.30 11.71
N VAL A 362 9.01 8.66 12.96
CA VAL A 362 7.66 9.03 13.43
C VAL A 362 7.68 10.33 14.22
N GLY A 363 6.53 10.96 14.40
CA GLY A 363 6.37 12.20 15.15
C GLY A 363 6.21 13.42 14.25
N TYR A 364 6.97 14.49 14.51
CA TYR A 364 6.88 15.75 13.80
C TYR A 364 8.11 16.02 12.93
N LEU A 365 7.98 16.92 11.97
CA LEU A 365 9.15 17.48 11.29
C LEU A 365 9.95 18.32 12.27
N THR A 366 11.27 18.26 12.19
CA THR A 366 12.17 18.94 13.11
C THR A 366 11.91 20.45 13.17
N GLY A 367 11.63 20.96 14.37
CA GLY A 367 11.34 22.36 14.61
C GLY A 367 10.01 22.88 14.02
N SER A 368 9.09 21.99 13.65
CA SER A 368 7.81 22.33 13.04
C SER A 368 6.64 21.64 13.77
N ASP A 369 5.45 22.20 13.68
CA ASP A 369 4.20 21.57 14.13
C ASP A 369 3.62 20.59 13.11
N ALA A 370 4.21 20.49 11.93
CA ALA A 370 3.80 19.54 10.91
C ALA A 370 4.17 18.09 11.31
N MET A 371 3.19 17.21 11.30
CA MET A 371 3.40 15.79 11.58
C MET A 371 3.88 15.04 10.34
N ILE A 372 4.75 14.04 10.54
CA ILE A 372 5.19 13.11 9.48
C ILE A 372 3.98 12.34 8.93
N GLN A 373 3.16 11.80 9.85
CA GLN A 373 1.86 11.22 9.51
C GLN A 373 0.78 11.91 10.33
N LYS A 374 -0.28 12.34 9.67
CA LYS A 374 -1.35 13.14 10.27
C LYS A 374 -1.91 12.46 11.52
N ASN A 375 -1.85 13.16 12.64
CA ASN A 375 -2.33 12.74 13.97
C ASN A 375 -1.53 11.62 14.67
N TYR A 376 -0.42 11.12 14.10
CA TYR A 376 0.43 10.09 14.71
C TYR A 376 1.69 10.69 15.32
N ASP A 377 1.59 11.19 16.56
CA ASP A 377 2.71 11.83 17.27
C ASP A 377 3.66 10.84 17.97
N TYR A 378 3.23 9.61 18.26
CA TYR A 378 3.98 8.58 19.00
C TYR A 378 4.68 9.11 20.26
N GLY A 379 4.04 10.05 20.98
CA GLY A 379 4.55 10.65 22.21
C GLY A 379 5.68 11.68 22.00
N CYS A 380 6.03 12.00 20.75
CA CYS A 380 6.98 13.07 20.44
C CYS A 380 6.35 14.45 20.73
N ASN A 381 7.15 15.41 21.21
CA ASN A 381 6.72 16.79 21.33
C ASN A 381 6.69 17.46 19.95
N ILE A 382 6.02 18.59 19.84
CA ILE A 382 6.02 19.40 18.62
C ILE A 382 7.46 19.73 18.23
N GLY A 383 7.80 19.49 16.96
CA GLY A 383 9.14 19.68 16.43
C GLY A 383 10.14 18.55 16.72
N GLU A 384 9.70 17.48 17.37
CA GLU A 384 10.53 16.29 17.65
C GLU A 384 10.06 15.09 16.84
N ASN A 385 11.00 14.21 16.55
CA ASN A 385 10.77 12.92 15.88
C ASN A 385 11.72 11.85 16.43
N LYS A 386 11.32 10.59 16.25
CA LYS A 386 12.11 9.43 16.68
C LYS A 386 12.14 8.36 15.59
N LEU A 387 13.18 7.53 15.63
CA LEU A 387 13.41 6.42 14.72
C LEU A 387 13.19 5.10 15.42
N MET A 388 12.41 4.21 14.84
CA MET A 388 12.34 2.80 15.17
C MET A 388 13.16 2.02 14.14
N ILE A 389 14.16 1.25 14.58
CA ILE A 389 14.95 0.37 13.71
C ILE A 389 14.32 -1.02 13.72
N TYR A 390 13.94 -1.53 12.54
CA TYR A 390 13.26 -2.81 12.42
C TYR A 390 13.99 -3.86 11.57
N ARG A 391 15.07 -3.46 10.87
CA ARG A 391 15.91 -4.35 10.08
C ARG A 391 17.34 -3.84 10.08
N ILE A 392 18.29 -4.75 10.15
CA ILE A 392 19.72 -4.48 9.97
C ILE A 392 20.29 -5.54 9.03
N THR A 393 21.15 -5.12 8.11
CA THR A 393 21.95 -6.02 7.28
C THR A 393 23.42 -5.66 7.38
N THR A 394 24.29 -6.67 7.29
CA THR A 394 25.75 -6.51 7.23
C THR A 394 26.33 -7.20 6.01
N GLU A 395 27.36 -6.62 5.43
CA GLU A 395 28.15 -7.26 4.38
C GLU A 395 29.14 -8.22 5.02
N GLU A 396 29.10 -9.48 4.61
CA GLU A 396 30.02 -10.54 5.04
C GLU A 396 31.34 -10.47 4.22
N GLU A 397 32.34 -11.24 4.63
CA GLU A 397 33.67 -11.24 3.98
C GLU A 397 33.62 -11.65 2.50
N ASP A 398 32.67 -12.52 2.13
CA ASP A 398 32.45 -12.97 0.75
C ASP A 398 31.65 -11.97 -0.10
N GLY A 399 31.22 -10.83 0.48
CA GLY A 399 30.40 -9.80 -0.15
C GLY A 399 28.90 -10.09 -0.13
N SER A 400 28.44 -11.21 0.43
CA SER A 400 27.03 -11.50 0.65
C SER A 400 26.44 -10.56 1.72
N LYS A 401 25.12 -10.45 1.76
CA LYS A 401 24.41 -9.66 2.79
C LYS A 401 23.76 -10.63 3.79
N ARG A 402 24.13 -10.48 5.06
CA ARG A 402 23.46 -11.15 6.18
C ARG A 402 22.43 -10.21 6.79
N GLU A 403 21.19 -10.65 6.91
CA GLU A 403 20.18 -9.96 7.70
C GLU A 403 20.24 -10.45 9.16
N TRP A 404 20.12 -9.50 10.07
CA TRP A 404 20.16 -9.77 11.51
C TRP A 404 18.83 -10.33 12.01
N GLU A 405 18.90 -11.22 13.01
CA GLU A 405 17.73 -11.63 13.77
C GLU A 405 17.19 -10.47 14.63
N ILE A 406 15.90 -10.53 14.96
CA ILE A 406 15.25 -9.48 15.76
C ILE A 406 15.94 -9.29 17.12
N ASP A 407 16.38 -10.37 17.75
CA ASP A 407 17.11 -10.30 19.04
C ASP A 407 18.45 -9.57 18.91
N GLU A 408 19.16 -9.75 17.79
CA GLU A 408 20.41 -9.03 17.52
C GLU A 408 20.16 -7.53 17.37
N ILE A 409 19.07 -7.17 16.65
CA ILE A 409 18.65 -5.77 16.47
C ILE A 409 18.30 -5.13 17.82
N ILE A 410 17.49 -5.81 18.63
CA ILE A 410 17.11 -5.35 19.97
C ILE A 410 18.35 -5.18 20.85
N ALA A 411 19.27 -6.15 20.84
CA ALA A 411 20.48 -6.09 21.62
C ALA A 411 21.37 -4.90 21.21
N TRP A 412 21.50 -4.64 19.91
CA TRP A 412 22.30 -3.54 19.40
C TRP A 412 21.69 -2.16 19.75
N VAL A 413 20.38 -1.99 19.56
CA VAL A 413 19.68 -0.76 19.94
C VAL A 413 19.78 -0.51 21.44
N ASN A 414 19.60 -1.55 22.27
CA ASN A 414 19.75 -1.45 23.72
C ASN A 414 21.19 -1.12 24.14
N LYS A 415 22.20 -1.61 23.42
CA LYS A 415 23.60 -1.24 23.66
C LYS A 415 23.81 0.26 23.44
N LEU A 416 23.37 0.79 22.30
CA LEU A 416 23.44 2.23 22.03
C LEU A 416 22.75 3.05 23.12
N THR A 417 21.55 2.67 23.52
CA THR A 417 20.78 3.37 24.55
C THR A 417 21.49 3.38 25.92
N ARG A 418 22.24 2.34 26.24
CA ARG A 418 23.04 2.27 27.49
C ARG A 418 24.29 3.14 27.45
N GLU A 419 24.92 3.33 26.27
CA GLU A 419 26.13 4.15 26.12
C GLU A 419 25.86 5.64 26.39
N ASP A 420 24.70 6.16 25.91
CA ASP A 420 24.23 7.51 26.23
C ASP A 420 22.68 7.53 26.22
N THR A 421 22.10 7.25 27.37
CA THR A 421 20.65 7.12 27.54
C THR A 421 19.93 8.41 27.15
N HIS A 422 20.44 9.57 27.60
CA HIS A 422 19.77 10.85 27.35
C HIS A 422 19.74 11.19 25.85
N TYR A 423 20.84 10.94 25.14
CA TYR A 423 20.93 11.20 23.71
C TYR A 423 19.99 10.27 22.92
N TRP A 424 20.09 8.94 23.16
CA TRP A 424 19.36 7.93 22.39
C TRP A 424 17.86 7.90 22.71
N GLU A 425 17.44 8.23 23.93
CA GLU A 425 16.03 8.34 24.32
C GLU A 425 15.29 9.39 23.47
N ASN A 426 15.99 10.43 23.04
CA ASN A 426 15.45 11.47 22.17
C ASN A 426 15.53 11.14 20.67
N ILE A 427 16.19 10.05 20.29
CA ILE A 427 16.40 9.65 18.89
C ILE A 427 15.68 8.34 18.54
N LEU A 428 15.72 7.35 19.43
CA LEU A 428 15.26 6.00 19.15
C LEU A 428 13.97 5.66 19.90
N ILE A 429 13.14 4.86 19.25
CA ILE A 429 12.05 4.12 19.91
C ILE A 429 12.52 2.67 20.08
N PRO A 430 12.40 2.08 21.29
CA PRO A 430 12.65 0.66 21.49
C PRO A 430 11.80 -0.18 20.53
N PHE A 431 12.36 -1.31 20.04
CA PHE A 431 11.63 -2.21 19.15
C PHE A 431 10.30 -2.62 19.81
N PRO A 432 9.14 -2.35 19.17
CA PRO A 432 7.84 -2.48 19.82
C PRO A 432 7.34 -3.92 19.77
N LEU A 433 8.10 -4.85 20.37
CA LEU A 433 7.77 -6.27 20.47
C LEU A 433 6.51 -6.48 21.30
N LEU A 434 5.55 -7.24 20.77
CA LEU A 434 4.32 -7.63 21.43
C LEU A 434 4.35 -9.09 21.88
N TYR A 435 4.96 -9.96 21.05
CA TYR A 435 5.04 -11.38 21.31
C TYR A 435 6.30 -12.00 20.69
N LYS A 436 6.88 -12.98 21.38
CA LYS A 436 7.90 -13.88 20.87
C LYS A 436 7.58 -15.30 21.34
N GLY A 437 7.49 -16.24 20.40
CA GLY A 437 7.20 -17.65 20.66
C GLY A 437 6.44 -18.28 19.50
N THR A 438 5.94 -19.49 19.67
CA THR A 438 5.16 -20.16 18.60
C THR A 438 3.70 -19.73 18.63
N LEU A 439 3.04 -19.71 17.46
CA LEU A 439 1.60 -19.42 17.39
C LEU A 439 0.77 -20.51 18.10
N ARG A 440 1.26 -21.76 18.16
CA ARG A 440 0.67 -22.83 18.93
C ARG A 440 0.69 -22.55 20.44
N ALA A 441 1.77 -21.95 20.94
CA ALA A 441 1.87 -21.56 22.35
C ALA A 441 0.99 -20.35 22.68
N LEU A 442 0.83 -19.43 21.72
CA LEU A 442 -0.05 -18.26 21.86
C LEU A 442 -1.52 -18.67 21.85
N TYR A 443 -1.91 -19.62 20.99
CA TYR A 443 -3.28 -20.10 20.80
C TYR A 443 -3.37 -21.63 20.89
N PRO A 444 -3.18 -22.21 22.08
CA PRO A 444 -3.16 -23.66 22.25
C PRO A 444 -4.52 -24.35 22.02
N ASP A 445 -5.59 -23.57 22.06
CA ASP A 445 -6.97 -23.99 21.84
C ASP A 445 -7.37 -24.11 20.36
N ILE A 446 -6.57 -23.57 19.43
CA ILE A 446 -6.87 -23.66 18.00
C ILE A 446 -6.35 -25.02 17.44
N PRO A 447 -7.25 -25.86 16.89
CA PRO A 447 -6.84 -27.11 16.24
C PRO A 447 -5.90 -26.86 15.06
N THR A 448 -4.92 -27.74 14.85
CA THR A 448 -3.97 -27.66 13.73
C THR A 448 -4.49 -28.43 12.51
N ASP A 449 -5.70 -28.15 12.11
CA ASP A 449 -6.37 -28.70 10.92
C ASP A 449 -6.24 -27.78 9.69
N SER A 450 -6.97 -28.05 8.63
CA SER A 450 -6.98 -27.27 7.40
C SER A 450 -7.43 -25.81 7.60
N ASN A 451 -8.18 -25.51 8.66
CA ASN A 451 -8.72 -24.18 8.95
C ASN A 451 -7.85 -23.38 9.95
N TRP A 452 -6.73 -24.00 10.41
CA TRP A 452 -5.86 -23.40 11.42
C TRP A 452 -5.43 -21.97 11.06
N GLY A 453 -5.03 -21.72 9.81
CA GLY A 453 -4.57 -20.41 9.35
C GLY A 453 -5.64 -19.32 9.49
N GLU A 454 -6.88 -19.61 9.11
CA GLU A 454 -8.00 -18.68 9.22
C GLU A 454 -8.36 -18.42 10.69
N ALA A 455 -8.39 -19.46 11.52
CA ALA A 455 -8.66 -19.35 12.94
C ALA A 455 -7.60 -18.50 13.67
N VAL A 456 -6.32 -18.67 13.32
CA VAL A 456 -5.23 -17.84 13.85
C VAL A 456 -5.37 -16.38 13.40
N LEU A 457 -5.65 -16.13 12.13
CA LEU A 457 -5.86 -14.77 11.62
C LEU A 457 -6.99 -14.05 12.36
N GLU A 458 -8.11 -14.73 12.58
CA GLU A 458 -9.23 -14.15 13.32
C GLU A 458 -8.85 -13.87 14.77
N ARG A 459 -8.10 -14.80 15.40
CA ARG A 459 -7.65 -14.61 16.79
C ARG A 459 -6.63 -13.47 16.89
N LEU A 460 -5.70 -13.32 15.95
CA LEU A 460 -4.76 -12.19 15.90
C LEU A 460 -5.48 -10.84 15.84
N LYS A 461 -6.60 -10.75 15.11
CA LYS A 461 -7.42 -9.53 15.01
C LYS A 461 -8.14 -9.19 16.31
N THR A 462 -8.49 -10.20 17.11
CA THR A 462 -9.26 -10.05 18.35
C THR A 462 -8.40 -10.14 19.60
N GLU A 463 -7.11 -10.43 19.49
CA GLU A 463 -6.16 -10.54 20.62
C GLU A 463 -6.05 -9.21 21.39
N PRO A 464 -6.45 -9.18 22.67
CA PRO A 464 -6.48 -7.95 23.45
C PRO A 464 -5.11 -7.28 23.60
N THR A 465 -4.04 -8.05 23.68
CA THR A 465 -2.67 -7.54 23.86
C THR A 465 -2.13 -6.85 22.63
N PHE A 466 -2.65 -7.19 21.44
CA PHE A 466 -2.20 -6.58 20.18
C PHE A 466 -2.92 -5.28 19.88
N LEU A 467 -4.01 -4.97 20.60
CA LEU A 467 -4.80 -3.75 20.43
C LEU A 467 -5.25 -3.50 18.98
N MET A 468 -5.47 -4.60 18.24
CA MET A 468 -6.09 -4.51 16.93
C MET A 468 -7.48 -3.88 17.08
N GLU A 469 -7.86 -3.06 16.10
CA GLU A 469 -9.14 -2.32 16.13
C GLU A 469 -9.29 -1.32 17.31
N GLN A 470 -8.19 -0.98 18.00
CA GLN A 470 -8.14 0.00 19.07
C GLN A 470 -7.24 1.19 18.70
N ASN A 471 -7.23 2.21 19.54
CA ASN A 471 -6.34 3.35 19.36
C ASN A 471 -4.89 2.95 19.70
N GLU A 472 -3.93 3.56 18.99
CA GLU A 472 -2.51 3.40 19.30
C GLU A 472 -2.17 4.12 20.62
N PRO A 473 -1.80 3.39 21.68
CA PRO A 473 -1.61 4.00 23.01
C PRO A 473 -0.35 4.88 23.11
N ARG A 474 0.58 4.77 22.16
CA ARG A 474 1.76 5.63 22.09
C ARG A 474 1.42 7.02 21.56
N CYS A 475 0.28 7.19 20.89
CA CYS A 475 -0.18 8.47 20.38
C CYS A 475 -1.08 9.18 21.39
N ARG A 476 -0.88 10.49 21.57
CA ARG A 476 -1.78 11.33 22.39
C ARG A 476 -3.14 11.52 21.71
N ASN A 477 -3.14 11.54 20.38
CA ASN A 477 -4.35 11.59 19.58
C ASN A 477 -5.04 10.22 19.55
N LYS A 478 -6.38 10.23 19.51
CA LYS A 478 -7.19 9.02 19.39
C LYS A 478 -7.17 8.54 17.93
N VAL A 479 -6.07 7.93 17.50
CA VAL A 479 -5.89 7.37 16.17
C VAL A 479 -5.84 5.84 16.24
N PRO A 480 -6.39 5.11 15.26
CA PRO A 480 -6.33 3.66 15.26
C PRO A 480 -4.89 3.16 15.14
N ARG A 481 -4.56 2.05 15.79
CA ARG A 481 -3.29 1.34 15.52
C ARG A 481 -3.24 0.96 14.04
N GLU A 482 -2.09 1.11 13.38
CA GLU A 482 -1.98 0.68 11.98
C GLU A 482 -2.12 -0.83 11.84
N GLY A 483 -1.49 -1.59 12.72
CA GLY A 483 -1.54 -3.04 12.74
C GLY A 483 -0.34 -3.66 13.43
N ILE A 484 -0.05 -4.90 13.03
CA ILE A 484 1.09 -5.67 13.50
C ILE A 484 1.96 -6.15 12.32
N VAL A 485 3.22 -6.45 12.61
CA VAL A 485 4.15 -7.15 11.71
C VAL A 485 4.58 -8.45 12.38
N LEU A 486 4.45 -9.56 11.66
CA LEU A 486 4.92 -10.87 12.05
C LEU A 486 6.15 -11.25 11.24
N ARG A 487 7.18 -11.80 11.90
CA ARG A 487 8.35 -12.40 11.27
C ARG A 487 8.60 -13.79 11.86
N ILE A 488 9.04 -14.72 11.03
CA ILE A 488 9.46 -16.05 11.47
C ILE A 488 10.93 -15.96 11.89
N ALA A 489 11.26 -16.45 13.08
CA ALA A 489 12.63 -16.55 13.54
C ALA A 489 13.41 -17.54 12.66
N ASN A 490 14.67 -17.23 12.39
CA ASN A 490 15.56 -18.05 11.56
C ASN A 490 15.03 -18.33 10.13
N ASP A 491 14.07 -17.53 9.62
CA ASP A 491 13.63 -17.66 8.25
C ASP A 491 14.77 -17.29 7.28
N PRO A 492 15.15 -18.21 6.35
CA PRO A 492 16.23 -17.94 5.38
C PRO A 492 15.90 -16.74 4.48
N LEU A 493 14.62 -16.49 4.20
CA LEU A 493 14.16 -15.40 3.35
C LEU A 493 13.98 -14.08 4.11
N LYS A 494 14.00 -14.12 5.46
CA LYS A 494 13.81 -12.96 6.33
C LYS A 494 12.57 -12.13 6.01
N GLU A 495 11.51 -12.79 5.60
CA GLU A 495 10.28 -12.12 5.21
C GLU A 495 9.53 -11.57 6.42
N ALA A 496 8.78 -10.52 6.15
CA ALA A 496 7.92 -9.88 7.13
C ALA A 496 6.48 -9.83 6.60
N PHE A 497 5.53 -10.13 7.47
CA PHE A 497 4.12 -10.19 7.14
C PHE A 497 3.36 -9.14 7.94
N LYS A 498 2.58 -8.30 7.26
CA LYS A 498 1.75 -7.25 7.89
C LYS A 498 0.30 -7.70 8.00
N LEU A 499 -0.32 -7.36 9.12
CA LEU A 499 -1.77 -7.44 9.33
C LEU A 499 -2.25 -6.05 9.76
N LYS A 500 -2.93 -5.33 8.86
CA LYS A 500 -3.46 -3.99 9.14
C LYS A 500 -4.82 -4.09 9.83
N CYS A 501 -5.10 -3.13 10.72
CA CYS A 501 -6.40 -3.00 11.37
C CYS A 501 -7.47 -2.46 10.41
N ASN A 502 -8.70 -2.94 10.54
CA ASN A 502 -9.81 -2.45 9.70
C ASN A 502 -10.12 -0.97 9.94
N LYS A 503 -10.05 -0.50 11.18
CA LYS A 503 -10.22 0.92 11.50
C LYS A 503 -9.16 1.80 10.84
N PHE A 504 -7.91 1.33 10.80
CA PHE A 504 -6.84 2.04 10.10
C PHE A 504 -7.10 2.07 8.58
N LEU A 505 -7.45 0.94 7.97
CA LEU A 505 -7.77 0.87 6.54
C LEU A 505 -8.95 1.77 6.17
N ALA A 506 -9.98 1.85 7.02
CA ALA A 506 -11.12 2.76 6.83
C ALA A 506 -10.69 4.23 6.86
N MET A 507 -9.84 4.59 7.82
CA MET A 507 -9.29 5.94 7.95
C MET A 507 -8.39 6.28 6.75
N GLU A 508 -7.44 5.41 6.41
CA GLU A 508 -6.52 5.57 5.29
C GLU A 508 -7.30 5.74 3.97
N GLY A 509 -8.30 4.88 3.74
CA GLY A 509 -9.17 4.96 2.57
C GLY A 509 -9.92 6.29 2.47
N LYS A 510 -10.45 6.81 3.57
CA LYS A 510 -11.11 8.11 3.63
C LYS A 510 -10.12 9.26 3.35
N MET A 511 -8.93 9.21 3.92
CA MET A 511 -7.89 10.22 3.68
C MET A 511 -7.49 10.28 2.20
N ILE A 512 -7.33 9.12 1.56
CA ILE A 512 -7.04 9.04 0.12
C ILE A 512 -8.20 9.62 -0.72
N ASP A 513 -9.45 9.33 -0.37
CA ASP A 513 -10.63 9.88 -1.05
C ASP A 513 -10.72 11.43 -0.90
N GLU A 514 -10.27 11.97 0.22
CA GLU A 514 -10.17 13.40 0.50
C GLU A 514 -8.94 14.06 -0.18
N GLY A 515 -8.08 13.29 -0.83
CA GLY A 515 -6.85 13.77 -1.49
C GLY A 515 -5.71 14.05 -0.51
N VAL A 516 -5.82 13.57 0.73
CA VAL A 516 -4.70 13.54 1.68
C VAL A 516 -3.84 12.34 1.31
N ILE A 517 -2.65 12.61 0.81
CA ILE A 517 -1.78 11.58 0.26
C ILE A 517 -0.79 11.16 1.33
N ASP A 518 -0.72 9.85 1.58
CA ASP A 518 0.39 9.27 2.30
C ASP A 518 1.64 9.27 1.42
N MET A 519 2.77 9.63 2.01
CA MET A 519 4.05 9.70 1.34
C MET A 519 4.52 8.35 0.77
N GLU A 520 4.18 7.26 1.42
CA GLU A 520 4.50 5.92 0.93
C GLU A 520 3.79 5.59 -0.39
N SER A 521 2.58 6.12 -0.60
CA SER A 521 1.82 5.93 -1.83
C SER A 521 2.25 6.85 -2.96
N THR A 522 2.76 8.05 -2.68
CA THR A 522 3.24 9.01 -3.71
C THR A 522 4.61 8.67 -4.26
N MET A 523 5.48 8.06 -3.47
CA MET A 523 6.85 7.73 -3.93
C MET A 523 6.92 6.58 -4.94
N ARG A 524 5.86 5.81 -5.12
CA ARG A 524 5.79 4.80 -6.18
C ARG A 524 5.72 5.41 -7.59
N TYR A 525 5.29 6.66 -7.70
CA TYR A 525 5.18 7.37 -8.98
C TYR A 525 6.52 7.73 -9.62
N ASP A 526 7.53 8.05 -8.79
CA ASP A 526 8.85 8.49 -9.30
C ASP A 526 9.72 7.32 -9.80
N SER A 527 9.35 6.06 -9.51
CA SER A 527 10.11 4.88 -9.93
C SER A 527 9.65 4.26 -11.25
N GLU A 528 8.46 4.62 -11.75
CA GLU A 528 7.92 4.07 -13.02
C GLU A 528 8.16 4.97 -14.25
N GLU A 529 8.67 6.20 -14.10
CA GLU A 529 8.95 7.12 -15.20
C GLU A 529 10.45 7.21 -15.58
N THR A 530 11.20 6.14 -15.44
CA THR A 530 12.52 6.08 -16.07
C THR A 530 12.59 4.91 -17.04
N PRO A 531 12.56 5.17 -18.39
CA PRO A 531 12.81 4.14 -19.39
C PRO A 531 14.26 3.66 -19.37
#